data_27fbe53d905dbe75509582990732b813
#
_entry.id   27fbe53d905dbe75509582990732b813
#
_cell.length_a   1.000
_cell.length_b   1.000
_cell.length_c   1.000
_cell.angle_alpha   90.00
_cell.angle_beta   90.00
_cell.angle_gamma   90.00
#
_symmetry.space_group_name_H-M   'P 1'
#
loop_
_entity.id
_entity.type
_entity.pdbx_description
1 polymer ?
#
loop_
_entity_poly.entity_id
_entity_poly.type
_entity_poly.pdbx_seq_one_letter_code
_entity_poly.pdbx_strand_id
1 'polypeptide(L)'
;MRLTAFHCSSVQTFLLIVIIVFSLFNSEYFYNSTSIAYYGFCISVFLFTIARSFSLHSNEKFTFKIPVILFGLWCLYVLINYLTDNATLVFTIYSAALYFLLFKSTILFGNHTFKIKQFLIAIAVIAALESLYCLMQYLGLSNSWSIYYKVTGSWNNPNVTAVFLALTVPVFLYLLKYNYKKIILAVFILLFLALLLLKCRTAFIGVFFSVIVYYSLEYQLTDWIRNKKNSTSVKALLVLSLLIIIPACSYLYNIKKDSADGRKFIWKVSVDMIKEKPFTGYGYGYFEKEYNLYQADYIKNGALTAEESAHAGPVIMPHNELLLNAVEGGSIGLVLLLLFFASLIFTIKQKKRILNAAETTQEPIVKNSIYNLAYAGTISFIFMSMVNSTTEIIPLMCLMILYAAIICSEIQPAGFLKKNMIISIVTKSVISVISLYLLYLLIGMAQADRQNKKAQLFKESGNYPKALQIVRGLESSLNENSDYWQNYGILNFKTEHFREASVCFEKAKKFSSLPPVYLGAGKVHEKMKQYPQAILEYQTLTALYPSKFQYRMLLLNVYLKNKDTANAILTAKKIIALKPKIASEEVQEYKNRCRFLVQKLETQ
;
A
#
# COMPACT_ATOMS: atom_id res chain seq x y z
N MET A 1 -1.25 42.97 6.78
CA MET A 1 -0.47 41.85 7.32
C MET A 1 -1.28 40.73 7.98
N ARG A 2 -2.25 41.01 8.87
CA ARG A 2 -3.11 39.94 9.47
C ARG A 2 -4.04 39.26 8.47
N LEU A 3 -4.64 39.97 7.51
CA LEU A 3 -5.51 39.42 6.46
C LEU A 3 -4.76 38.48 5.49
N THR A 4 -3.54 38.84 5.11
CA THR A 4 -2.69 37.99 4.24
C THR A 4 -2.25 36.70 4.93
N ALA A 5 -1.98 36.73 6.25
CA ALA A 5 -1.64 35.56 7.05
C ALA A 5 -2.84 34.59 7.20
N PHE A 6 -4.05 35.15 7.36
CA PHE A 6 -5.28 34.35 7.46
C PHE A 6 -5.61 33.64 6.14
N HIS A 7 -5.48 34.33 5.00
CA HIS A 7 -5.70 33.73 3.68
C HIS A 7 -4.68 32.63 3.38
N CYS A 8 -3.41 32.84 3.72
CA CYS A 8 -2.36 31.85 3.53
C CYS A 8 -2.60 30.58 4.36
N SER A 9 -3.04 30.69 5.61
CA SER A 9 -3.38 29.55 6.46
C SER A 9 -4.57 28.74 5.92
N SER A 10 -5.60 29.42 5.40
CA SER A 10 -6.79 28.78 4.82
C SER A 10 -6.46 27.99 3.55
N VAL A 11 -5.62 28.55 2.65
CA VAL A 11 -5.16 27.86 1.45
C VAL A 11 -4.34 26.60 1.80
N GLN A 12 -3.48 26.67 2.80
CA GLN A 12 -2.67 25.54 3.23
C GLN A 12 -3.54 24.43 3.85
N THR A 13 -4.55 24.79 4.64
CA THR A 13 -5.53 23.82 5.17
C THR A 13 -6.31 23.17 4.05
N PHE A 14 -6.76 23.95 3.07
CA PHE A 14 -7.46 23.42 1.90
C PHE A 14 -6.59 22.42 1.12
N LEU A 15 -5.34 22.75 0.85
CA LEU A 15 -4.42 21.83 0.15
C LEU A 15 -4.19 20.53 0.91
N LEU A 16 -4.05 20.58 2.25
CA LEU A 16 -3.94 19.36 3.06
C LEU A 16 -5.23 18.50 2.99
N ILE A 17 -6.39 19.12 2.98
CA ILE A 17 -7.66 18.42 2.80
C ILE A 17 -7.72 17.78 1.42
N VAL A 18 -7.32 18.49 0.37
CA VAL A 18 -7.25 17.98 -1.01
C VAL A 18 -6.34 16.76 -1.11
N ILE A 19 -5.18 16.76 -0.44
CA ILE A 19 -4.25 15.62 -0.38
C ILE A 19 -4.96 14.37 0.20
N ILE A 20 -5.68 14.53 1.32
CA ILE A 20 -6.40 13.41 1.95
C ILE A 20 -7.53 12.92 1.05
N VAL A 21 -8.30 13.84 0.46
CA VAL A 21 -9.44 13.50 -0.40
C VAL A 21 -8.98 12.75 -1.64
N PHE A 22 -7.93 13.23 -2.35
CA PHE A 22 -7.41 12.52 -3.53
C PHE A 22 -6.85 11.14 -3.19
N SER A 23 -6.30 10.95 -1.99
CA SER A 23 -5.82 9.63 -1.57
C SER A 23 -6.93 8.57 -1.47
N LEU A 24 -8.20 8.98 -1.40
CA LEU A 24 -9.37 8.10 -1.27
C LEU A 24 -10.09 7.84 -2.60
N PHE A 25 -9.75 8.51 -3.69
CA PHE A 25 -10.50 8.38 -4.93
C PHE A 25 -10.16 7.12 -5.74
N ASN A 26 -11.22 6.56 -6.35
CA ASN A 26 -11.17 5.65 -7.49
C ASN A 26 -11.80 6.30 -8.72
N SER A 27 -11.37 5.88 -9.92
CA SER A 27 -11.92 6.39 -11.18
C SER A 27 -11.81 5.38 -12.30
N GLU A 28 -12.86 5.23 -13.08
CA GLU A 28 -12.89 4.40 -14.28
C GLU A 28 -12.15 5.04 -15.48
N TYR A 29 -11.75 6.31 -15.38
CA TYR A 29 -11.05 7.02 -16.45
C TYR A 29 -9.57 6.65 -16.59
N PHE A 30 -9.01 5.90 -15.62
CA PHE A 30 -7.65 5.39 -15.65
C PHE A 30 -7.62 3.90 -15.98
N TYR A 31 -6.50 3.39 -16.45
CA TYR A 31 -6.34 1.98 -16.78
C TYR A 31 -6.57 1.11 -15.56
N ASN A 32 -5.93 1.46 -14.45
CA ASN A 32 -6.26 0.93 -13.13
C ASN A 32 -7.05 1.98 -12.34
N SER A 33 -8.20 1.61 -11.80
CA SER A 33 -9.10 2.55 -11.11
C SER A 33 -8.48 3.26 -9.90
N THR A 34 -7.47 2.66 -9.26
CA THR A 34 -6.74 3.22 -8.13
C THR A 34 -5.63 4.19 -8.52
N SER A 35 -5.24 4.25 -9.79
CA SER A 35 -4.17 5.15 -10.27
C SER A 35 -4.44 6.61 -9.98
N ILE A 36 -5.72 7.03 -9.96
CA ILE A 36 -6.09 8.41 -9.61
C ILE A 36 -5.68 8.77 -8.19
N ALA A 37 -5.75 7.83 -7.22
CA ALA A 37 -5.32 8.08 -5.86
C ALA A 37 -3.81 8.38 -5.81
N TYR A 38 -3.01 7.63 -6.56
CA TYR A 38 -1.57 7.84 -6.67
C TYR A 38 -1.25 9.20 -7.31
N TYR A 39 -1.77 9.46 -8.51
CA TYR A 39 -1.50 10.70 -9.23
C TYR A 39 -2.03 11.92 -8.46
N GLY A 40 -3.27 11.86 -8.01
CA GLY A 40 -3.91 12.96 -7.28
C GLY A 40 -3.20 13.28 -5.96
N PHE A 41 -2.80 12.26 -5.20
CA PHE A 41 -2.02 12.42 -3.98
C PHE A 41 -0.67 13.08 -4.26
N CYS A 42 0.16 12.52 -5.14
CA CYS A 42 1.49 13.03 -5.43
C CYS A 42 1.45 14.44 -6.04
N ILE A 43 0.56 14.71 -7.01
CA ILE A 43 0.36 16.04 -7.60
C ILE A 43 -0.01 17.05 -6.51
N SER A 44 -0.98 16.73 -5.66
CA SER A 44 -1.44 17.63 -4.58
C SER A 44 -0.33 17.91 -3.57
N VAL A 45 0.50 16.92 -3.22
CA VAL A 45 1.66 17.09 -2.33
C VAL A 45 2.71 18.01 -2.94
N PHE A 46 3.05 17.85 -4.22
CA PHE A 46 4.03 18.73 -4.87
C PHE A 46 3.50 20.14 -5.03
N LEU A 47 2.21 20.34 -5.35
CA LEU A 47 1.58 21.66 -5.35
C LEU A 47 1.59 22.31 -3.95
N PHE A 48 1.28 21.55 -2.91
CA PHE A 48 1.39 22.00 -1.51
C PHE A 48 2.83 22.40 -1.16
N THR A 49 3.80 21.60 -1.59
CA THR A 49 5.24 21.88 -1.35
C THR A 49 5.68 23.17 -2.00
N ILE A 50 5.28 23.43 -3.25
CA ILE A 50 5.57 24.65 -4.00
C ILE A 50 4.89 25.84 -3.30
N ALA A 51 3.58 25.77 -3.06
CA ALA A 51 2.81 26.83 -2.41
C ALA A 51 3.40 27.20 -1.04
N ARG A 52 3.85 26.21 -0.26
CA ARG A 52 4.47 26.43 1.04
C ARG A 52 5.88 27.03 0.93
N SER A 53 6.63 26.73 -0.12
CA SER A 53 7.97 27.29 -0.35
C SER A 53 7.92 28.79 -0.67
N PHE A 54 6.89 29.25 -1.36
CA PHE A 54 6.70 30.66 -1.72
C PHE A 54 5.91 31.49 -0.70
N SER A 55 5.43 30.91 0.41
CA SER A 55 4.68 31.68 1.40
C SER A 55 5.57 32.74 2.07
N LEU A 56 5.08 33.98 2.11
CA LEU A 56 5.82 35.19 2.54
C LEU A 56 6.25 35.20 4.02
N HIS A 57 5.74 34.28 4.85
CA HIS A 57 6.06 34.20 6.28
C HIS A 57 7.33 33.40 6.58
N SER A 58 8.32 33.47 5.74
CA SER A 58 9.48 32.60 5.73
C SER A 58 10.68 33.05 6.53
N ASN A 59 10.47 33.62 7.70
CA ASN A 59 11.52 33.61 8.74
C ASN A 59 11.68 32.20 9.36
N GLU A 60 11.31 31.17 8.59
CA GLU A 60 11.38 29.78 9.00
C GLU A 60 12.84 29.40 9.20
N LYS A 61 13.21 29.11 10.45
CA LYS A 61 14.51 28.50 10.75
C LYS A 61 14.47 27.07 10.18
N PHE A 62 15.40 26.75 9.30
CA PHE A 62 15.63 25.36 8.91
C PHE A 62 16.09 24.60 10.14
N THR A 63 15.19 23.81 10.71
CA THR A 63 15.47 23.00 11.90
C THR A 63 15.52 21.55 11.49
N PHE A 64 16.68 20.93 11.68
CA PHE A 64 16.84 19.51 11.46
C PHE A 64 16.26 18.75 12.65
N LYS A 65 15.21 17.98 12.38
CA LYS A 65 14.56 17.10 13.39
C LYS A 65 14.89 15.66 13.06
N ILE A 66 15.36 14.91 14.03
CA ILE A 66 15.87 13.55 13.84
C ILE A 66 14.92 12.66 13.04
N PRO A 67 13.59 12.59 13.34
CA PRO A 67 12.71 11.73 12.54
C PRO A 67 12.62 12.16 11.07
N VAL A 68 12.63 13.47 10.78
CA VAL A 68 12.58 13.99 9.41
C VAL A 68 13.86 13.62 8.64
N ILE A 69 15.03 13.69 9.32
CA ILE A 69 16.31 13.29 8.73
C ILE A 69 16.30 11.78 8.43
N LEU A 70 15.88 10.94 9.38
CA LEU A 70 15.86 9.49 9.23
C LEU A 70 14.92 9.05 8.10
N PHE A 71 13.75 9.66 7.99
CA PHE A 71 12.85 9.40 6.88
C PHE A 71 13.42 9.89 5.54
N GLY A 72 14.12 11.03 5.55
CA GLY A 72 14.85 11.53 4.38
C GLY A 72 15.98 10.59 3.94
N LEU A 73 16.70 9.98 4.88
CA LEU A 73 17.73 8.97 4.57
C LEU A 73 17.11 7.71 3.96
N TRP A 74 15.94 7.28 4.45
CA TRP A 74 15.20 6.17 3.82
C TRP A 74 14.76 6.52 2.39
N CYS A 75 14.22 7.72 2.15
CA CYS A 75 13.86 8.17 0.81
C CYS A 75 15.08 8.31 -0.11
N LEU A 76 16.22 8.77 0.42
CA LEU A 76 17.48 8.82 -0.32
C LEU A 76 17.98 7.42 -0.70
N TYR A 77 17.83 6.45 0.21
CA TYR A 77 18.15 5.06 -0.07
C TYR A 77 17.25 4.48 -1.18
N VAL A 78 15.94 4.77 -1.17
CA VAL A 78 15.03 4.41 -2.27
C VAL A 78 15.48 5.05 -3.59
N LEU A 79 15.89 6.33 -3.59
CA LEU A 79 16.39 7.01 -4.78
C LEU A 79 17.69 6.37 -5.30
N ILE A 80 18.62 6.00 -4.43
CA ILE A 80 19.85 5.29 -4.81
C ILE A 80 19.51 3.95 -5.45
N ASN A 81 18.56 3.19 -4.87
CA ASN A 81 18.07 1.95 -5.47
C ASN A 81 17.48 2.17 -6.87
N TYR A 82 16.72 3.26 -7.07
CA TYR A 82 16.20 3.59 -8.41
C TYR A 82 17.32 3.85 -9.42
N LEU A 83 18.35 4.60 -9.04
CA LEU A 83 19.50 4.90 -9.91
C LEU A 83 20.35 3.66 -10.24
N THR A 84 20.18 2.57 -9.50
CA THR A 84 20.83 1.27 -9.71
C THR A 84 19.88 0.19 -10.22
N ASP A 85 18.76 0.58 -10.82
CA ASP A 85 17.71 -0.30 -11.37
C ASP A 85 17.06 -1.27 -10.34
N ASN A 86 17.17 -0.94 -9.05
CA ASN A 86 16.60 -1.72 -7.93
C ASN A 86 15.39 -1.03 -7.27
N ALA A 87 14.73 -0.11 -7.94
CA ALA A 87 13.44 0.44 -7.51
C ALA A 87 12.64 0.93 -8.72
N THR A 88 11.32 0.98 -8.58
CA THR A 88 10.44 1.53 -9.62
C THR A 88 10.34 3.04 -9.52
N LEU A 89 10.17 3.73 -10.66
CA LEU A 89 9.95 5.19 -10.70
C LEU A 89 8.71 5.58 -9.88
N VAL A 90 7.64 4.78 -9.98
CA VAL A 90 6.37 5.00 -9.25
C VAL A 90 6.61 5.04 -7.74
N PHE A 91 7.32 4.06 -7.18
CA PHE A 91 7.62 4.00 -5.75
C PHE A 91 8.58 5.13 -5.32
N THR A 92 9.55 5.48 -6.18
CA THR A 92 10.50 6.57 -5.92
C THR A 92 9.82 7.93 -5.85
N ILE A 93 8.93 8.25 -6.80
CA ILE A 93 8.13 9.50 -6.77
C ILE A 93 7.21 9.53 -5.55
N TYR A 94 6.59 8.40 -5.20
CA TYR A 94 5.73 8.28 -4.02
C TYR A 94 6.50 8.52 -2.72
N SER A 95 7.67 7.91 -2.55
CA SER A 95 8.51 8.12 -1.37
C SER A 95 8.96 9.58 -1.23
N ALA A 96 9.30 10.24 -2.34
CA ALA A 96 9.61 11.68 -2.37
C ALA A 96 8.39 12.53 -1.96
N ALA A 97 7.19 12.20 -2.45
CA ALA A 97 5.97 12.88 -2.04
C ALA A 97 5.70 12.75 -0.53
N LEU A 98 5.86 11.54 0.04
CA LEU A 98 5.73 11.32 1.49
C LEU A 98 6.75 12.14 2.29
N TYR A 99 7.99 12.22 1.82
CA TYR A 99 9.02 13.04 2.46
C TYR A 99 8.67 14.54 2.43
N PHE A 100 8.26 15.07 1.29
CA PHE A 100 7.88 16.46 1.18
C PHE A 100 6.62 16.78 2.01
N LEU A 101 5.66 15.86 2.08
CA LEU A 101 4.49 16.00 2.96
C LEU A 101 4.93 16.07 4.42
N LEU A 102 5.79 15.16 4.90
CA LEU A 102 6.32 15.17 6.25
C LEU A 102 7.04 16.47 6.57
N PHE A 103 8.00 16.85 5.71
CA PHE A 103 8.85 18.02 5.93
C PHE A 103 8.04 19.32 5.98
N LYS A 104 7.18 19.56 4.96
CA LYS A 104 6.41 20.80 4.87
C LYS A 104 5.28 20.87 5.90
N SER A 105 4.64 19.76 6.23
CA SER A 105 3.63 19.71 7.29
C SER A 105 4.24 19.89 8.68
N THR A 106 5.44 19.37 8.93
CA THR A 106 6.18 19.61 10.19
C THR A 106 6.40 21.09 10.43
N ILE A 107 6.81 21.84 9.40
CA ILE A 107 6.99 23.30 9.48
C ILE A 107 5.63 24.00 9.66
N LEU A 108 4.60 23.55 8.96
CA LEU A 108 3.27 24.14 9.03
C LEU A 108 2.65 23.99 10.42
N PHE A 109 2.70 22.79 11.00
CA PHE A 109 2.12 22.51 12.33
C PHE A 109 2.89 23.19 13.47
N GLY A 110 4.19 23.47 13.27
CA GLY A 110 4.97 24.31 14.20
C GLY A 110 4.63 25.82 14.13
N ASN A 111 3.81 26.23 13.16
CA ASN A 111 3.40 27.62 13.02
C ASN A 111 2.14 27.90 13.88
N HIS A 112 2.23 28.84 14.82
CA HIS A 112 1.14 29.22 15.72
C HIS A 112 -0.10 29.79 15.00
N THR A 113 0.02 30.23 13.74
CA THR A 113 -1.13 30.71 12.95
C THR A 113 -1.96 29.58 12.35
N PHE A 114 -1.44 28.36 12.29
CA PHE A 114 -2.15 27.22 11.73
C PHE A 114 -3.16 26.63 12.73
N LYS A 115 -4.41 26.51 12.29
CA LYS A 115 -5.52 26.03 13.13
C LYS A 115 -5.67 24.51 13.03
N ILE A 116 -4.80 23.77 13.71
CA ILE A 116 -4.80 22.29 13.69
C ILE A 116 -6.19 21.72 14.01
N LYS A 117 -6.94 22.32 14.95
CA LYS A 117 -8.29 21.86 15.30
C LYS A 117 -9.26 21.85 14.11
N GLN A 118 -9.22 22.88 13.25
CA GLN A 118 -10.08 22.94 12.06
C GLN A 118 -9.69 21.87 11.05
N PHE A 119 -8.39 21.59 10.91
CA PHE A 119 -7.89 20.51 10.08
C PHE A 119 -8.35 19.11 10.61
N LEU A 120 -8.31 18.89 11.92
CA LEU A 120 -8.81 17.65 12.52
C LEU A 120 -10.33 17.48 12.35
N ILE A 121 -11.11 18.56 12.40
CA ILE A 121 -12.54 18.54 12.09
C ILE A 121 -12.74 18.12 10.62
N ALA A 122 -11.94 18.62 9.69
CA ALA A 122 -12.04 18.22 8.29
C ALA A 122 -11.75 16.71 8.08
N ILE A 123 -10.77 16.15 8.80
CA ILE A 123 -10.52 14.69 8.79
C ILE A 123 -11.75 13.94 9.30
N ALA A 124 -12.38 14.40 10.39
CA ALA A 124 -13.58 13.77 10.93
C ALA A 124 -14.77 13.85 9.95
N VAL A 125 -14.92 14.96 9.21
CA VAL A 125 -15.94 15.10 8.15
C VAL A 125 -15.67 14.11 7.00
N ILE A 126 -14.42 13.98 6.54
CA ILE A 126 -14.04 13.02 5.49
C ILE A 126 -14.36 11.60 5.96
N ALA A 127 -14.00 11.23 7.19
CA ALA A 127 -14.31 9.93 7.75
C ALA A 127 -15.83 9.68 7.88
N ALA A 128 -16.61 10.72 8.20
CA ALA A 128 -18.07 10.66 8.25
C ALA A 128 -18.67 10.38 6.86
N LEU A 129 -18.21 11.11 5.84
CA LEU A 129 -18.66 10.93 4.45
C LEU A 129 -18.33 9.53 3.93
N GLU A 130 -17.12 9.04 4.22
CA GLU A 130 -16.68 7.70 3.85
C GLU A 130 -17.50 6.61 4.55
N SER A 131 -17.81 6.82 5.85
CA SER A 131 -18.66 5.90 6.62
C SER A 131 -20.11 5.90 6.11
N LEU A 132 -20.63 7.07 5.73
CA LEU A 132 -21.96 7.20 5.12
C LEU A 132 -22.00 6.49 3.75
N TYR A 133 -20.94 6.62 2.95
CA TYR A 133 -20.83 5.94 1.65
C TYR A 133 -20.82 4.42 1.81
N CYS A 134 -20.11 3.88 2.81
CA CYS A 134 -20.17 2.46 3.15
C CYS A 134 -21.60 2.01 3.50
N LEU A 135 -22.36 2.82 4.26
CA LEU A 135 -23.74 2.52 4.59
C LEU A 135 -24.65 2.57 3.36
N MET A 136 -24.47 3.55 2.47
CA MET A 136 -25.21 3.64 1.20
C MET A 136 -24.96 2.40 0.32
N GLN A 137 -23.72 1.90 0.23
CA GLN A 137 -23.39 0.66 -0.47
C GLN A 137 -24.09 -0.55 0.18
N TYR A 138 -24.12 -0.62 1.51
CA TYR A 138 -24.79 -1.71 2.23
C TYR A 138 -26.30 -1.73 1.96
N LEU A 139 -26.94 -0.56 1.93
CA LEU A 139 -28.37 -0.39 1.65
C LEU A 139 -28.72 -0.56 0.14
N GLY A 140 -27.72 -0.65 -0.74
CA GLY A 140 -27.94 -0.74 -2.19
C GLY A 140 -28.27 0.58 -2.87
N LEU A 141 -28.05 1.71 -2.18
CA LEU A 141 -28.24 3.07 -2.71
C LEU A 141 -27.07 3.54 -3.58
N SER A 142 -25.92 2.87 -3.50
CA SER A 142 -24.75 3.10 -4.35
C SER A 142 -24.03 1.79 -4.65
N ASN A 143 -23.33 1.75 -5.78
CA ASN A 143 -22.56 0.59 -6.20
C ASN A 143 -21.22 0.47 -5.45
N SER A 144 -20.80 -0.77 -5.20
CA SER A 144 -19.46 -1.07 -4.74
C SER A 144 -18.45 -0.97 -5.91
N TRP A 145 -17.21 -0.59 -5.61
CA TRP A 145 -16.08 -0.62 -6.55
C TRP A 145 -15.53 -2.02 -6.81
N SER A 146 -16.12 -3.05 -6.18
CA SER A 146 -15.70 -4.43 -6.30
C SER A 146 -16.88 -5.34 -6.64
N ILE A 147 -16.66 -6.27 -7.56
CA ILE A 147 -17.63 -7.34 -7.87
C ILE A 147 -17.70 -8.43 -6.77
N TYR A 148 -16.67 -8.50 -5.91
CA TYR A 148 -16.56 -9.51 -4.86
C TYR A 148 -17.09 -9.05 -3.51
N TYR A 149 -17.16 -7.73 -3.26
CA TYR A 149 -17.52 -7.16 -1.97
C TYR A 149 -18.69 -6.19 -2.12
N LYS A 150 -19.72 -6.40 -1.30
CA LYS A 150 -20.90 -5.51 -1.29
C LYS A 150 -20.58 -4.11 -0.79
N VAL A 151 -19.66 -3.98 0.18
CA VAL A 151 -19.24 -2.72 0.79
C VAL A 151 -17.72 -2.59 0.69
N THR A 152 -17.25 -1.51 0.10
CA THR A 152 -15.82 -1.22 -0.06
C THR A 152 -15.45 0.20 0.33
N GLY A 153 -16.43 1.09 0.49
CA GLY A 153 -16.18 2.52 0.53
C GLY A 153 -15.74 3.04 -0.83
N SER A 154 -14.93 4.09 -0.86
CA SER A 154 -14.43 4.70 -2.09
C SER A 154 -13.28 3.93 -2.76
N TRP A 155 -12.78 2.85 -2.15
CA TRP A 155 -11.78 1.95 -2.74
C TRP A 155 -12.41 0.65 -3.27
N ASN A 156 -11.65 -0.09 -4.11
CA ASN A 156 -12.04 -1.41 -4.59
C ASN A 156 -11.83 -2.54 -3.57
N ASN A 157 -11.14 -2.25 -2.46
CA ASN A 157 -10.82 -3.19 -1.39
C ASN A 157 -11.32 -2.67 -0.03
N PRO A 158 -12.23 -3.40 0.65
CA PRO A 158 -12.78 -2.98 1.94
C PRO A 158 -11.73 -2.79 3.03
N ASN A 159 -10.60 -3.51 2.95
CA ASN A 159 -9.55 -3.39 3.95
C ASN A 159 -8.89 -2.00 3.93
N VAL A 160 -8.74 -1.36 2.76
CA VAL A 160 -8.15 -0.02 2.64
C VAL A 160 -9.00 1.02 3.36
N THR A 161 -10.29 1.04 3.07
CA THR A 161 -11.24 1.94 3.73
C THR A 161 -11.30 1.69 5.24
N ALA A 162 -11.34 0.42 5.66
CA ALA A 162 -11.41 0.07 7.07
C ALA A 162 -10.19 0.53 7.87
N VAL A 163 -8.96 0.34 7.37
CA VAL A 163 -7.74 0.77 8.07
C VAL A 163 -7.61 2.30 8.08
N PHE A 164 -8.08 2.98 7.02
CA PHE A 164 -8.16 4.44 7.00
C PHE A 164 -9.11 4.96 8.09
N LEU A 165 -10.34 4.43 8.17
CA LEU A 165 -11.31 4.81 9.21
C LEU A 165 -10.78 4.50 10.61
N ALA A 166 -10.14 3.36 10.82
CA ALA A 166 -9.52 3.00 12.10
C ALA A 166 -8.44 4.01 12.54
N LEU A 167 -7.65 4.51 11.57
CA LEU A 167 -6.60 5.49 11.86
C LEU A 167 -7.17 6.90 12.17
N THR A 168 -8.42 7.19 11.82
CA THR A 168 -9.09 8.45 12.21
C THR A 168 -9.66 8.43 13.65
N VAL A 169 -9.77 7.26 14.29
CA VAL A 169 -10.33 7.12 15.65
C VAL A 169 -9.70 8.07 16.68
N PRO A 170 -8.36 8.26 16.75
CA PRO A 170 -7.78 9.21 17.70
C PRO A 170 -8.30 10.64 17.52
N VAL A 171 -8.64 11.04 16.29
CA VAL A 171 -9.23 12.37 16.01
C VAL A 171 -10.60 12.50 16.68
N PHE A 172 -11.45 11.47 16.59
CA PHE A 172 -12.75 11.47 17.27
C PHE A 172 -12.61 11.49 18.79
N LEU A 173 -11.69 10.71 19.36
CA LEU A 173 -11.42 10.71 20.81
C LEU A 173 -10.97 12.08 21.30
N TYR A 174 -10.17 12.79 20.52
CA TYR A 174 -9.77 14.17 20.81
C TYR A 174 -10.96 15.14 20.71
N LEU A 175 -11.75 15.06 19.64
CA LEU A 175 -12.87 15.99 19.39
C LEU A 175 -14.02 15.81 20.40
N LEU A 176 -14.23 14.62 20.98
CA LEU A 176 -15.21 14.37 22.04
C LEU A 176 -15.00 15.20 23.31
N LYS A 177 -13.82 15.82 23.49
CA LYS A 177 -13.55 16.72 24.63
C LYS A 177 -14.11 18.13 24.46
N TYR A 178 -14.53 18.48 23.25
CA TYR A 178 -14.99 19.83 22.93
C TYR A 178 -16.52 19.93 22.84
N ASN A 179 -17.01 21.11 22.52
CA ASN A 179 -18.42 21.35 22.23
C ASN A 179 -18.90 20.47 21.07
N TYR A 180 -20.22 20.20 20.98
CA TYR A 180 -20.84 19.32 19.98
C TYR A 180 -20.61 17.81 20.21
N LYS A 181 -20.37 17.41 21.46
CA LYS A 181 -20.14 15.99 21.83
C LYS A 181 -21.16 15.02 21.25
N LYS A 182 -22.46 15.41 21.24
CA LYS A 182 -23.54 14.57 20.70
C LYS A 182 -23.39 14.29 19.21
N ILE A 183 -23.05 15.31 18.41
CA ILE A 183 -22.82 15.18 16.96
C ILE A 183 -21.58 14.32 16.70
N ILE A 184 -20.49 14.61 17.39
CA ILE A 184 -19.25 13.84 17.25
C ILE A 184 -19.45 12.37 17.65
N LEU A 185 -20.22 12.11 18.71
CA LEU A 185 -20.56 10.76 19.13
C LEU A 185 -21.43 10.04 18.09
N ALA A 186 -22.41 10.70 17.50
CA ALA A 186 -23.25 10.13 16.44
C ALA A 186 -22.40 9.74 15.21
N VAL A 187 -21.48 10.61 14.79
CA VAL A 187 -20.54 10.33 13.69
C VAL A 187 -19.58 9.20 14.05
N PHE A 188 -19.12 9.15 15.28
CA PHE A 188 -18.25 8.05 15.76
C PHE A 188 -18.97 6.70 15.77
N ILE A 189 -20.27 6.68 16.14
CA ILE A 189 -21.11 5.47 16.03
C ILE A 189 -21.27 5.07 14.56
N LEU A 190 -21.52 6.02 13.65
CA LEU A 190 -21.60 5.75 12.20
C LEU A 190 -20.29 5.15 11.67
N LEU A 191 -19.14 5.68 12.07
CA LEU A 191 -17.82 5.13 11.72
C LEU A 191 -17.67 3.69 12.24
N PHE A 192 -18.08 3.43 13.47
CA PHE A 192 -18.00 2.08 14.04
C PHE A 192 -18.90 1.08 13.29
N LEU A 193 -20.11 1.50 12.90
CA LEU A 193 -20.99 0.69 12.05
C LEU A 193 -20.35 0.40 10.69
N ALA A 194 -19.71 1.38 10.05
CA ALA A 194 -18.98 1.17 8.80
C ALA A 194 -17.85 0.16 8.97
N LEU A 195 -17.07 0.21 10.06
CA LEU A 195 -16.03 -0.77 10.37
C LEU A 195 -16.57 -2.20 10.52
N LEU A 196 -17.76 -2.36 11.13
CA LEU A 196 -18.44 -3.66 11.23
C LEU A 196 -18.85 -4.20 9.86
N LEU A 197 -19.35 -3.33 8.96
CA LEU A 197 -19.73 -3.70 7.60
C LEU A 197 -18.53 -4.11 6.73
N LEU A 198 -17.38 -3.45 6.90
CA LEU A 198 -16.14 -3.71 6.17
C LEU A 198 -15.41 -4.98 6.64
N LYS A 199 -15.72 -5.54 7.82
CA LYS A 199 -15.23 -6.82 8.36
C LYS A 199 -13.70 -6.99 8.32
N CYS A 200 -12.94 -5.91 8.58
CA CYS A 200 -11.48 -5.91 8.52
C CYS A 200 -10.85 -6.10 9.90
N ARG A 201 -10.20 -7.24 10.15
CA ARG A 201 -9.53 -7.55 11.42
C ARG A 201 -8.42 -6.56 11.77
N THR A 202 -7.62 -6.16 10.79
CA THR A 202 -6.53 -5.19 10.97
C THR A 202 -7.06 -3.84 11.48
N ALA A 203 -8.23 -3.39 11.00
CA ALA A 203 -8.84 -2.16 11.46
C ALA A 203 -9.24 -2.22 12.95
N PHE A 204 -9.79 -3.35 13.41
CA PHE A 204 -10.11 -3.53 14.83
C PHE A 204 -8.86 -3.52 15.73
N ILE A 205 -7.74 -4.10 15.27
CA ILE A 205 -6.44 -3.96 15.95
C ILE A 205 -6.05 -2.48 16.03
N GLY A 206 -6.18 -1.74 14.94
CA GLY A 206 -5.91 -0.30 14.90
C GLY A 206 -6.76 0.50 15.88
N VAL A 207 -8.08 0.27 15.92
CA VAL A 207 -9.01 0.90 16.86
C VAL A 207 -8.60 0.60 18.31
N PHE A 208 -8.33 -0.67 18.63
CA PHE A 208 -7.95 -1.09 19.96
C PHE A 208 -6.71 -0.35 20.47
N PHE A 209 -5.63 -0.33 19.67
CA PHE A 209 -4.42 0.39 20.05
C PHE A 209 -4.60 1.90 20.06
N SER A 210 -5.41 2.47 19.16
CA SER A 210 -5.76 3.88 19.18
C SER A 210 -6.38 4.30 20.52
N VAL A 211 -7.37 3.54 20.99
CA VAL A 211 -8.11 3.83 22.23
C VAL A 211 -7.19 3.68 23.45
N ILE A 212 -6.49 2.56 23.54
CA ILE A 212 -5.60 2.26 24.69
C ILE A 212 -4.49 3.32 24.79
N VAL A 213 -3.81 3.61 23.69
CA VAL A 213 -2.68 4.53 23.73
C VAL A 213 -3.16 5.95 23.98
N TYR A 214 -4.26 6.39 23.34
CA TYR A 214 -4.80 7.71 23.58
C TYR A 214 -5.13 7.95 25.05
N TYR A 215 -5.92 7.06 25.66
CA TYR A 215 -6.30 7.19 27.07
C TYR A 215 -5.15 6.94 28.03
N SER A 216 -4.21 6.04 27.69
CA SER A 216 -3.00 5.83 28.48
C SER A 216 -2.14 7.08 28.58
N LEU A 217 -1.99 7.83 27.49
CA LEU A 217 -1.25 9.09 27.49
C LEU A 217 -2.05 10.21 28.15
N GLU A 218 -3.35 10.25 27.95
CA GLU A 218 -4.21 11.31 28.46
C GLU A 218 -4.37 11.28 29.95
N TYR A 219 -4.55 10.08 30.54
CA TYR A 219 -4.74 9.88 31.98
C TYR A 219 -3.46 9.39 32.69
N GLN A 220 -2.31 9.41 31.98
CA GLN A 220 -1.03 8.94 32.53
C GLN A 220 -1.11 7.54 33.17
N LEU A 221 -1.89 6.64 32.56
CA LEU A 221 -2.15 5.30 33.10
C LEU A 221 -0.87 4.50 33.36
N THR A 222 0.19 4.74 32.58
CA THR A 222 1.49 4.08 32.80
C THR A 222 2.10 4.45 34.15
N ASP A 223 1.98 5.70 34.58
CA ASP A 223 2.51 6.15 35.87
C ASP A 223 1.60 5.68 36.99
N TRP A 224 0.28 5.68 36.80
CA TRP A 224 -0.70 5.13 37.72
C TRP A 224 -0.44 3.62 37.99
N ILE A 225 -0.25 2.82 36.91
CA ILE A 225 0.07 1.39 37.01
C ILE A 225 1.42 1.20 37.71
N ARG A 226 2.44 2.00 37.36
CA ARG A 226 3.77 1.92 37.96
C ARG A 226 3.75 2.22 39.45
N ASN A 227 2.99 3.23 39.86
CA ASN A 227 2.85 3.61 41.26
C ASN A 227 2.03 2.58 42.08
N LYS A 228 1.10 1.86 41.44
CA LYS A 228 0.24 0.84 42.04
C LYS A 228 0.57 -0.58 41.60
N LYS A 229 1.79 -0.86 41.10
CA LYS A 229 2.18 -2.16 40.52
C LYS A 229 1.97 -3.36 41.48
N ASN A 230 2.05 -3.13 42.79
CA ASN A 230 1.84 -4.15 43.82
C ASN A 230 0.37 -4.29 44.24
N SER A 231 -0.53 -3.42 43.77
CA SER A 231 -1.96 -3.48 44.09
C SER A 231 -2.61 -4.71 43.48
N THR A 232 -3.39 -5.43 44.28
CA THR A 232 -4.17 -6.60 43.82
C THR A 232 -5.11 -6.25 42.68
N SER A 233 -5.70 -5.04 42.69
CA SER A 233 -6.60 -4.55 41.64
C SER A 233 -5.87 -4.39 40.28
N VAL A 234 -4.63 -3.90 40.27
CA VAL A 234 -3.84 -3.77 39.03
C VAL A 234 -3.47 -5.14 38.46
N LYS A 235 -3.04 -6.07 39.35
CA LYS A 235 -2.74 -7.45 38.96
C LYS A 235 -3.99 -8.16 38.43
N ALA A 236 -5.14 -8.00 39.08
CA ALA A 236 -6.42 -8.56 38.65
C ALA A 236 -6.84 -7.99 37.29
N LEU A 237 -6.68 -6.69 37.05
CA LEU A 237 -6.99 -6.04 35.75
C LEU A 237 -6.10 -6.59 34.62
N LEU A 238 -4.81 -6.79 34.88
CA LEU A 238 -3.87 -7.39 33.89
C LEU A 238 -4.25 -8.84 33.58
N VAL A 239 -4.56 -9.65 34.57
CA VAL A 239 -5.01 -11.04 34.38
C VAL A 239 -6.32 -11.07 33.60
N LEU A 240 -7.30 -10.23 33.97
CA LEU A 240 -8.58 -10.16 33.26
C LEU A 240 -8.40 -9.73 31.79
N SER A 241 -7.50 -8.76 31.55
CA SER A 241 -7.19 -8.35 30.17
C SER A 241 -6.59 -9.48 29.34
N LEU A 242 -5.70 -10.30 29.90
CA LEU A 242 -5.14 -11.48 29.24
C LEU A 242 -6.21 -12.56 28.99
N LEU A 243 -7.09 -12.79 29.96
CA LEU A 243 -8.21 -13.75 29.84
C LEU A 243 -9.21 -13.35 28.73
N ILE A 244 -9.31 -12.08 28.40
CA ILE A 244 -10.16 -11.58 27.29
C ILE A 244 -9.40 -11.60 25.96
N ILE A 245 -8.15 -11.12 25.95
CA ILE A 245 -7.34 -10.95 24.72
C ILE A 245 -7.01 -12.31 24.10
N ILE A 246 -6.61 -13.32 24.91
CA ILE A 246 -6.20 -14.63 24.38
C ILE A 246 -7.35 -15.33 23.64
N PRO A 247 -8.57 -15.49 24.24
CA PRO A 247 -9.70 -16.06 23.52
C PRO A 247 -10.16 -15.25 22.30
N ALA A 248 -10.11 -13.91 22.40
CA ALA A 248 -10.45 -13.04 21.29
C ALA A 248 -9.49 -13.24 20.10
N CYS A 249 -8.17 -13.33 20.35
CA CYS A 249 -7.18 -13.64 19.31
C CYS A 249 -7.38 -15.01 18.70
N SER A 250 -7.66 -16.04 19.52
CA SER A 250 -7.97 -17.41 19.07
C SER A 250 -9.23 -17.45 18.22
N TYR A 251 -10.28 -16.77 18.64
CA TYR A 251 -11.53 -16.65 17.87
C TYR A 251 -11.32 -15.95 16.53
N LEU A 252 -10.62 -14.83 16.51
CA LEU A 252 -10.27 -14.10 15.28
C LEU A 252 -9.39 -14.92 14.32
N TYR A 253 -8.51 -15.76 14.84
CA TYR A 253 -7.72 -16.69 14.03
C TYR A 253 -8.62 -17.74 13.36
N ASN A 254 -9.51 -18.38 14.12
CA ASN A 254 -10.36 -19.47 13.64
C ASN A 254 -11.38 -19.04 12.58
N ILE A 255 -11.91 -17.81 12.66
CA ILE A 255 -12.88 -17.28 11.68
C ILE A 255 -12.33 -17.27 10.23
N LYS A 256 -11.01 -17.06 10.05
CA LYS A 256 -10.36 -16.99 8.72
C LYS A 256 -9.04 -17.77 8.72
N LYS A 257 -9.08 -19.02 9.17
CA LYS A 257 -7.90 -19.87 9.29
C LYS A 257 -7.11 -19.97 7.97
N ASP A 258 -7.77 -20.25 6.86
CA ASP A 258 -7.13 -20.38 5.55
C ASP A 258 -6.34 -19.11 5.14
N SER A 259 -6.88 -17.93 5.44
CA SER A 259 -6.20 -16.67 5.19
C SER A 259 -4.98 -16.46 6.10
N ALA A 260 -5.00 -17.00 7.32
CA ALA A 260 -3.87 -16.92 8.24
C ALA A 260 -2.76 -17.90 7.84
N ASP A 261 -3.13 -19.11 7.46
CA ASP A 261 -2.18 -20.15 7.03
C ASP A 261 -1.53 -19.78 5.68
N GLY A 262 -2.28 -19.19 4.76
CA GLY A 262 -1.72 -18.61 3.55
C GLY A 262 -0.65 -17.54 3.83
N ARG A 263 -0.87 -16.67 4.85
CA ARG A 263 0.14 -15.68 5.26
C ARG A 263 1.38 -16.31 5.86
N LYS A 264 1.25 -17.39 6.64
CA LYS A 264 2.41 -18.13 7.17
C LYS A 264 3.32 -18.62 6.05
N PHE A 265 2.73 -19.17 4.98
CA PHE A 265 3.49 -19.61 3.82
C PHE A 265 4.17 -18.43 3.11
N ILE A 266 3.45 -17.31 2.90
CA ILE A 266 4.04 -16.10 2.31
C ILE A 266 5.23 -15.61 3.14
N TRP A 267 5.09 -15.58 4.48
CA TRP A 267 6.15 -15.13 5.38
C TRP A 267 7.36 -16.06 5.36
N LYS A 268 7.14 -17.40 5.31
CA LYS A 268 8.22 -18.39 5.17
C LYS A 268 9.07 -18.11 3.92
N VAL A 269 8.43 -18.00 2.76
CA VAL A 269 9.11 -17.70 1.49
C VAL A 269 9.81 -16.33 1.55
N SER A 270 9.15 -15.31 2.10
CA SER A 270 9.76 -13.97 2.26
C SER A 270 11.01 -13.99 3.14
N VAL A 271 11.04 -14.79 4.20
CA VAL A 271 12.23 -14.95 5.06
C VAL A 271 13.38 -15.61 4.31
N ASP A 272 13.09 -16.59 3.45
CA ASP A 272 14.12 -17.23 2.64
C ASP A 272 14.68 -16.28 1.57
N MET A 273 13.84 -15.44 0.97
CA MET A 273 14.29 -14.33 0.10
C MET A 273 15.22 -13.35 0.84
N ILE A 274 14.88 -12.97 2.08
CA ILE A 274 15.71 -12.07 2.90
C ILE A 274 17.09 -12.70 3.17
N LYS A 275 17.17 -14.01 3.44
CA LYS A 275 18.45 -14.72 3.65
C LYS A 275 19.32 -14.71 2.39
N GLU A 276 18.73 -14.75 1.21
CA GLU A 276 19.45 -14.73 -0.07
C GLU A 276 20.01 -13.34 -0.40
N LYS A 277 19.22 -12.27 -0.18
CA LYS A 277 19.65 -10.88 -0.40
C LYS A 277 19.50 -10.03 0.88
N PRO A 278 20.33 -10.25 1.92
CA PRO A 278 20.08 -9.71 3.25
C PRO A 278 20.32 -8.19 3.38
N PHE A 279 21.16 -7.57 2.55
CA PHE A 279 21.56 -6.17 2.73
C PHE A 279 20.75 -5.20 1.88
N THR A 280 20.60 -5.43 0.60
CA THR A 280 19.97 -4.52 -0.35
C THR A 280 18.57 -4.95 -0.77
N GLY A 281 18.18 -6.21 -0.51
CA GLY A 281 16.90 -6.75 -0.92
C GLY A 281 16.78 -6.96 -2.43
N TYR A 282 15.53 -7.07 -2.89
CA TYR A 282 15.17 -7.32 -4.29
C TYR A 282 14.71 -6.06 -5.04
N GLY A 283 14.64 -4.92 -4.34
CA GLY A 283 14.28 -3.64 -4.92
C GLY A 283 12.86 -3.18 -4.58
N TYR A 284 12.72 -1.87 -4.36
CA TYR A 284 11.46 -1.25 -3.98
C TYR A 284 10.44 -1.23 -5.13
N GLY A 285 9.22 -1.71 -4.84
CA GLY A 285 8.13 -1.85 -5.82
C GLY A 285 8.24 -3.11 -6.68
N TYR A 286 9.17 -4.02 -6.38
CA TYR A 286 9.33 -5.29 -7.10
C TYR A 286 8.87 -6.52 -6.32
N PHE A 287 8.29 -6.38 -5.12
CA PHE A 287 7.88 -7.52 -4.31
C PHE A 287 7.00 -8.50 -5.10
N GLU A 288 5.95 -8.03 -5.78
CA GLU A 288 5.03 -8.88 -6.56
C GLU A 288 5.81 -9.76 -7.57
N LYS A 289 6.67 -9.14 -8.36
CA LYS A 289 7.44 -9.81 -9.39
C LYS A 289 8.40 -10.83 -8.79
N GLU A 290 9.24 -10.39 -7.87
CA GLU A 290 10.35 -11.20 -7.34
C GLU A 290 9.84 -12.33 -6.44
N TYR A 291 8.84 -12.06 -5.59
CA TYR A 291 8.23 -13.07 -4.73
C TYR A 291 7.59 -14.21 -5.54
N ASN A 292 6.79 -13.86 -6.54
CA ASN A 292 6.08 -14.88 -7.31
C ASN A 292 7.03 -15.77 -8.12
N LEU A 293 8.10 -15.19 -8.69
CA LEU A 293 9.13 -15.98 -9.37
C LEU A 293 9.89 -16.87 -8.41
N TYR A 294 10.25 -16.34 -7.24
CA TYR A 294 10.90 -17.11 -6.17
C TYR A 294 10.03 -18.27 -5.69
N GLN A 295 8.75 -18.01 -5.45
CA GLN A 295 7.76 -19.05 -5.10
C GLN A 295 7.63 -20.10 -6.21
N ALA A 296 7.63 -19.69 -7.49
CA ALA A 296 7.54 -20.63 -8.61
C ALA A 296 8.75 -21.57 -8.66
N ASP A 297 9.96 -21.07 -8.41
CA ASP A 297 11.18 -21.89 -8.35
C ASP A 297 11.18 -22.78 -7.10
N TYR A 298 10.72 -22.29 -5.96
CA TYR A 298 10.53 -23.07 -4.74
C TYR A 298 9.60 -24.26 -4.98
N ILE A 299 8.53 -24.07 -5.78
CA ILE A 299 7.58 -25.12 -6.18
C ILE A 299 8.21 -26.12 -7.15
N LYS A 300 8.98 -25.66 -8.15
CA LYS A 300 9.64 -26.53 -9.12
C LYS A 300 10.64 -27.47 -8.45
N ASN A 301 11.33 -27.01 -7.43
CA ASN A 301 12.32 -27.77 -6.67
C ASN A 301 11.72 -28.75 -5.65
N GLY A 302 10.39 -28.90 -5.63
CA GLY A 302 9.70 -29.89 -4.80
C GLY A 302 9.71 -29.62 -3.29
N ALA A 303 9.99 -28.38 -2.88
CA ALA A 303 10.14 -28.00 -1.46
C ALA A 303 8.82 -27.76 -0.72
N LEU A 304 7.65 -28.04 -1.34
CA LEU A 304 6.32 -27.80 -0.76
C LEU A 304 5.73 -29.03 -0.09
N THR A 305 5.14 -28.80 1.07
CA THR A 305 4.17 -29.75 1.65
C THR A 305 2.84 -29.70 0.88
N ALA A 306 1.98 -30.73 1.05
CA ALA A 306 0.66 -30.74 0.43
C ALA A 306 -0.21 -29.54 0.89
N GLU A 307 -0.05 -29.11 2.14
CA GLU A 307 -0.75 -28.00 2.76
C GLU A 307 -0.29 -26.64 2.18
N GLU A 308 1.01 -26.44 2.03
CA GLU A 308 1.61 -25.26 1.39
C GLU A 308 1.20 -25.15 -0.09
N SER A 309 1.17 -26.28 -0.80
CA SER A 309 0.73 -26.33 -2.21
C SER A 309 -0.73 -25.86 -2.39
N ALA A 310 -1.59 -26.11 -1.39
CA ALA A 310 -2.97 -25.63 -1.41
C ALA A 310 -3.07 -24.10 -1.28
N HIS A 311 -2.11 -23.45 -0.60
CA HIS A 311 -2.05 -22.00 -0.40
C HIS A 311 -1.19 -21.27 -1.44
N ALA A 312 -0.40 -22.01 -2.24
CA ALA A 312 0.44 -21.41 -3.27
C ALA A 312 -0.39 -20.73 -4.36
N GLY A 313 0.01 -19.54 -4.73
CA GLY A 313 -0.63 -18.71 -5.75
C GLY A 313 0.01 -17.34 -5.79
N PRO A 314 -0.35 -16.49 -6.76
CA PRO A 314 0.26 -15.18 -6.87
C PRO A 314 -0.07 -14.29 -5.70
N VAL A 315 0.94 -13.59 -5.26
CA VAL A 315 0.93 -12.69 -4.11
C VAL A 315 1.37 -11.31 -4.57
N ILE A 316 0.60 -10.29 -4.20
CA ILE A 316 0.95 -8.89 -4.51
C ILE A 316 1.79 -8.29 -3.38
N MET A 317 1.51 -8.68 -2.12
CA MET A 317 2.18 -8.13 -0.93
C MET A 317 2.22 -9.15 0.22
N PRO A 318 3.20 -9.09 1.14
CA PRO A 318 3.34 -10.08 2.21
C PRO A 318 2.36 -9.89 3.38
N HIS A 319 1.53 -8.85 3.38
CA HIS A 319 0.65 -8.46 4.50
C HIS A 319 1.41 -8.28 5.83
N ASN A 320 2.63 -7.79 5.75
CA ASN A 320 3.48 -7.41 6.87
C ASN A 320 4.52 -6.40 6.36
N GLU A 321 4.47 -5.19 6.89
CA GLU A 321 5.32 -4.09 6.43
C GLU A 321 6.81 -4.31 6.69
N LEU A 322 7.14 -4.94 7.82
CA LEU A 322 8.53 -5.21 8.15
C LEU A 322 9.14 -6.23 7.17
N LEU A 323 8.37 -7.26 6.82
CA LEU A 323 8.80 -8.23 5.80
C LEU A 323 8.87 -7.59 4.41
N LEU A 324 7.90 -6.74 4.05
CA LEU A 324 7.93 -6.04 2.77
C LEU A 324 9.22 -5.21 2.62
N ASN A 325 9.52 -4.36 3.61
CA ASN A 325 10.73 -3.55 3.59
C ASN A 325 12.02 -4.38 3.67
N ALA A 326 12.01 -5.51 4.39
CA ALA A 326 13.16 -6.41 4.44
C ALA A 326 13.41 -7.14 3.12
N VAL A 327 12.36 -7.55 2.40
CA VAL A 327 12.48 -8.17 1.07
C VAL A 327 12.91 -7.14 0.04
N GLU A 328 12.30 -5.95 0.01
CA GLU A 328 12.57 -4.95 -1.01
C GLU A 328 13.85 -4.16 -0.77
N GLY A 329 14.05 -3.67 0.47
CA GLY A 329 15.16 -2.78 0.84
C GLY A 329 16.27 -3.46 1.66
N GLY A 330 16.16 -4.75 1.92
CA GLY A 330 17.09 -5.49 2.77
C GLY A 330 17.14 -4.96 4.20
N SER A 331 18.19 -5.34 4.92
CA SER A 331 18.41 -4.86 6.30
C SER A 331 18.65 -3.35 6.37
N ILE A 332 19.25 -2.75 5.33
CA ILE A 332 19.50 -1.29 5.29
C ILE A 332 18.15 -0.55 5.28
N GLY A 333 17.26 -0.90 4.37
CA GLY A 333 15.94 -0.25 4.27
C GLY A 333 15.09 -0.47 5.52
N LEU A 334 15.06 -1.71 6.03
CA LEU A 334 14.33 -2.05 7.26
C LEU A 334 14.86 -1.26 8.46
N VAL A 335 16.18 -1.18 8.67
CA VAL A 335 16.78 -0.45 9.80
C VAL A 335 16.45 1.04 9.72
N LEU A 336 16.54 1.66 8.55
CA LEU A 336 16.19 3.08 8.37
C LEU A 336 14.72 3.34 8.73
N LEU A 337 13.80 2.47 8.30
CA LEU A 337 12.38 2.57 8.63
C LEU A 337 12.14 2.37 10.13
N LEU A 338 12.78 1.39 10.76
CA LEU A 338 12.67 1.14 12.20
C LEU A 338 13.24 2.31 13.01
N LEU A 339 14.37 2.88 12.61
CA LEU A 339 14.94 4.06 13.26
C LEU A 339 14.00 5.27 13.16
N PHE A 340 13.32 5.46 12.02
CA PHE A 340 12.31 6.50 11.89
C PHE A 340 11.18 6.32 12.92
N PHE A 341 10.55 5.14 13.00
CA PHE A 341 9.48 4.88 13.98
C PHE A 341 9.98 4.95 15.43
N ALA A 342 11.16 4.39 15.71
CA ALA A 342 11.75 4.46 17.04
C ALA A 342 12.02 5.90 17.46
N SER A 343 12.49 6.76 16.55
CA SER A 343 12.72 8.18 16.82
C SER A 343 11.43 8.92 17.18
N LEU A 344 10.31 8.61 16.52
CA LEU A 344 8.99 9.17 16.86
C LEU A 344 8.53 8.73 18.27
N ILE A 345 8.68 7.43 18.60
CA ILE A 345 8.28 6.89 19.91
C ILE A 345 9.16 7.45 21.02
N PHE A 346 10.47 7.60 20.80
CA PHE A 346 11.40 8.11 21.80
C PHE A 346 11.04 9.53 22.25
N THR A 347 10.43 10.34 21.39
CA THR A 347 10.00 11.69 21.75
C THR A 347 8.91 11.75 22.82
N ILE A 348 8.14 10.67 23.03
CA ILE A 348 7.18 10.55 24.14
C ILE A 348 7.89 10.72 25.49
N LYS A 349 9.06 10.08 25.66
CA LYS A 349 9.85 10.15 26.91
C LYS A 349 10.44 11.55 27.14
N GLN A 350 10.91 12.20 26.08
CA GLN A 350 11.44 13.57 26.21
C GLN A 350 10.35 14.55 26.64
N LYS A 351 9.14 14.43 26.07
CA LYS A 351 8.01 15.28 26.42
C LYS A 351 7.60 15.14 27.89
N LYS A 352 7.53 13.90 28.42
CA LYS A 352 7.25 13.69 29.85
C LYS A 352 8.24 14.44 30.75
N ARG A 353 9.53 14.43 30.42
CA ARG A 353 10.55 15.16 31.20
C ARG A 353 10.34 16.67 31.19
N ILE A 354 9.97 17.24 30.02
CA ILE A 354 9.72 18.68 29.87
C ILE A 354 8.46 19.11 30.64
N LEU A 355 7.40 18.32 30.60
CA LEU A 355 6.15 18.61 31.30
C LEU A 355 6.28 18.54 32.82
N ASN A 356 7.03 17.58 33.34
CA ASN A 356 7.30 17.46 34.77
C ASN A 356 8.18 18.62 35.31
N ALA A 357 8.90 19.31 34.41
CA ALA A 357 9.70 20.48 34.76
C ALA A 357 8.93 21.83 34.66
N ALA A 358 7.76 21.85 33.99
CA ALA A 358 6.98 23.07 33.68
C ALA A 358 5.61 23.07 34.40
N GLU A 359 5.59 23.13 35.73
CA GLU A 359 4.36 23.05 36.55
C GLU A 359 3.42 24.27 36.51
N THR A 360 3.52 25.20 35.58
CA THR A 360 2.69 26.41 35.58
C THR A 360 2.18 26.79 34.19
N THR A 361 0.94 26.53 33.87
CA THR A 361 -0.08 27.33 33.09
C THR A 361 -1.12 26.45 32.37
N GLN A 362 -2.38 26.92 32.25
CA GLN A 362 -3.54 26.19 31.66
C GLN A 362 -3.47 25.93 30.14
N GLU A 363 -2.65 26.64 29.38
CA GLU A 363 -2.45 26.41 27.92
C GLU A 363 -1.81 25.03 27.57
N PRO A 364 -1.03 24.37 28.45
CA PRO A 364 -0.40 23.08 28.13
C PRO A 364 -1.36 21.93 27.88
N ILE A 365 -2.58 21.94 28.47
CA ILE A 365 -3.49 20.75 28.44
C ILE A 365 -4.05 20.47 27.05
N VAL A 366 -4.52 21.50 26.32
CA VAL A 366 -5.11 21.34 24.99
C VAL A 366 -4.03 20.92 23.98
N LYS A 367 -2.85 21.50 24.08
CA LYS A 367 -1.71 21.20 23.22
C LYS A 367 -1.26 19.76 23.42
N ASN A 368 -1.24 19.27 24.67
CA ASN A 368 -0.88 17.91 25.00
C ASN A 368 -1.81 16.87 24.38
N SER A 369 -3.12 17.12 24.35
CA SER A 369 -4.12 16.20 23.78
C SER A 369 -3.96 16.03 22.26
N ILE A 370 -3.51 17.05 21.50
CA ILE A 370 -3.21 16.92 20.06
C ILE A 370 -2.04 15.98 19.83
N TYR A 371 -1.00 16.03 20.67
CA TYR A 371 0.13 15.09 20.55
C TYR A 371 -0.26 13.69 20.96
N ASN A 372 -1.10 13.54 22.01
CA ASN A 372 -1.59 12.24 22.45
C ASN A 372 -2.36 11.55 21.32
N LEU A 373 -3.20 12.29 20.55
CA LEU A 373 -3.86 11.72 19.39
C LEU A 373 -2.86 11.32 18.28
N ALA A 374 -1.84 12.13 18.02
CA ALA A 374 -0.85 11.83 16.98
C ALA A 374 0.00 10.59 17.33
N TYR A 375 0.39 10.45 18.60
CA TYR A 375 1.05 9.24 19.08
C TYR A 375 0.13 8.01 19.02
N ALA A 376 -1.14 8.16 19.41
CA ALA A 376 -2.11 7.07 19.33
C ALA A 376 -2.31 6.62 17.88
N GLY A 377 -2.40 7.54 16.92
CA GLY A 377 -2.47 7.23 15.51
C GLY A 377 -1.19 6.55 14.99
N THR A 378 -0.01 7.06 15.34
CA THR A 378 1.28 6.49 14.91
C THR A 378 1.46 5.06 15.46
N ILE A 379 1.16 4.82 16.73
CA ILE A 379 1.29 3.49 17.34
C ILE A 379 0.24 2.54 16.74
N SER A 380 -0.99 2.99 16.55
CA SER A 380 -2.02 2.22 15.85
C SER A 380 -1.56 1.79 14.44
N PHE A 381 -0.98 2.71 13.68
CA PHE A 381 -0.40 2.42 12.38
C PHE A 381 0.68 1.34 12.47
N ILE A 382 1.64 1.44 13.40
CA ILE A 382 2.71 0.45 13.58
C ILE A 382 2.13 -0.95 13.84
N PHE A 383 1.12 -1.08 14.71
CA PHE A 383 0.49 -2.38 14.96
C PHE A 383 -0.29 -2.92 13.76
N MET A 384 -0.98 -2.06 13.01
CA MET A 384 -1.62 -2.46 11.76
C MET A 384 -0.60 -2.93 10.71
N SER A 385 0.57 -2.30 10.67
CA SER A 385 1.68 -2.63 9.76
C SER A 385 2.29 -4.01 10.00
N MET A 386 2.18 -4.56 11.22
CA MET A 386 2.64 -5.93 11.52
C MET A 386 1.75 -7.02 10.90
N VAL A 387 0.52 -6.69 10.50
CA VAL A 387 -0.45 -7.65 9.96
C VAL A 387 -1.03 -7.20 8.61
N ASN A 388 -0.47 -6.15 8.03
CA ASN A 388 -0.82 -5.65 6.69
C ASN A 388 0.38 -4.90 6.08
N SER A 389 0.45 -4.83 4.76
CA SER A 389 1.39 -3.94 4.06
C SER A 389 0.74 -2.57 3.95
N THR A 390 1.26 -1.62 4.69
CA THR A 390 0.61 -0.32 4.94
C THR A 390 1.19 0.81 4.11
N THR A 391 2.46 0.71 3.69
CA THR A 391 3.13 1.72 2.85
C THR A 391 2.50 1.85 1.47
N GLU A 392 1.96 0.77 0.92
CA GLU A 392 1.27 0.79 -0.38
C GLU A 392 -0.16 1.38 -0.28
N ILE A 393 -0.69 1.55 0.94
CA ILE A 393 -2.02 2.10 1.16
C ILE A 393 -1.94 3.63 1.31
N ILE A 394 -2.10 4.34 0.22
CA ILE A 394 -1.92 5.80 0.12
C ILE A 394 -2.67 6.59 1.22
N PRO A 395 -3.99 6.39 1.45
CA PRO A 395 -4.70 7.14 2.48
C PRO A 395 -4.19 6.87 3.89
N LEU A 396 -3.73 5.65 4.15
CA LEU A 396 -3.18 5.27 5.44
C LEU A 396 -1.83 5.95 5.69
N MET A 397 -0.93 5.89 4.70
CA MET A 397 0.37 6.58 4.76
C MET A 397 0.21 8.09 4.85
N CYS A 398 -0.74 8.67 4.12
CA CYS A 398 -1.03 10.10 4.21
C CYS A 398 -1.33 10.54 5.66
N LEU A 399 -2.27 9.87 6.34
CA LEU A 399 -2.60 10.18 7.75
C LEU A 399 -1.43 9.91 8.69
N MET A 400 -0.70 8.80 8.51
CA MET A 400 0.47 8.46 9.31
C MET A 400 1.54 9.57 9.24
N ILE A 401 1.87 10.02 8.03
CA ILE A 401 2.84 11.10 7.80
C ILE A 401 2.37 12.42 8.44
N LEU A 402 1.07 12.72 8.40
CA LEU A 402 0.53 13.90 9.06
C LEU A 402 0.60 13.80 10.59
N TYR A 403 0.36 12.62 11.18
CA TYR A 403 0.59 12.40 12.61
C TYR A 403 2.07 12.52 12.97
N ALA A 404 2.97 11.93 12.18
CA ALA A 404 4.40 12.12 12.37
C ALA A 404 4.81 13.60 12.27
N ALA A 405 4.23 14.36 11.35
CA ALA A 405 4.48 15.79 11.23
C ALA A 405 4.01 16.58 12.46
N ILE A 406 2.86 16.25 13.05
CA ILE A 406 2.38 16.81 14.30
C ILE A 406 3.40 16.53 15.43
N ILE A 407 3.84 15.28 15.57
CA ILE A 407 4.86 14.89 16.56
C ILE A 407 6.15 15.67 16.31
N CYS A 408 6.65 15.67 15.09
CA CYS A 408 7.88 16.37 14.72
C CYS A 408 7.80 17.87 14.95
N SER A 409 6.61 18.50 14.86
CA SER A 409 6.47 19.96 15.02
C SER A 409 6.97 20.47 16.39
N GLU A 410 6.90 19.64 17.43
CA GLU A 410 7.28 19.99 18.82
C GLU A 410 8.69 19.52 19.22
N ILE A 411 9.33 18.68 18.43
CA ILE A 411 10.67 18.19 18.74
C ILE A 411 11.66 19.36 18.70
N GLN A 412 12.52 19.46 19.71
CA GLN A 412 13.66 20.36 19.69
C GLN A 412 14.55 20.01 18.50
N PRO A 413 15.01 21.00 17.73
CA PRO A 413 15.89 20.72 16.61
C PRO A 413 17.23 20.13 17.08
N ALA A 414 17.73 19.16 16.34
CA ALA A 414 19.06 18.56 16.58
C ALA A 414 20.21 19.54 16.30
N GLY A 415 19.93 20.61 15.56
CA GLY A 415 20.86 21.67 15.22
C GLY A 415 20.16 22.81 14.50
N PHE A 416 20.78 24.00 14.56
CA PHE A 416 20.36 25.15 13.78
C PHE A 416 21.44 25.41 12.72
N LEU A 417 21.06 25.41 11.45
CA LEU A 417 21.87 26.18 10.50
C LEU A 417 21.73 27.64 10.90
N LYS A 418 22.86 28.34 11.09
CA LYS A 418 22.85 29.79 11.24
C LYS A 418 21.94 30.36 10.15
N LYS A 419 21.03 31.28 10.54
CA LYS A 419 20.07 31.91 9.64
C LYS A 419 20.82 32.62 8.51
N ASN A 420 21.13 31.89 7.45
CA ASN A 420 21.68 32.45 6.23
C ASN A 420 20.52 32.54 5.22
N MET A 421 20.15 33.76 4.89
CA MET A 421 19.06 34.06 3.97
C MET A 421 19.31 33.41 2.60
N ILE A 422 20.54 33.39 2.15
CA ILE A 422 20.93 32.79 0.86
C ILE A 422 20.70 31.28 0.88
N ILE A 423 21.14 30.58 1.93
CA ILE A 423 20.92 29.12 2.08
C ILE A 423 19.41 28.80 2.09
N SER A 424 18.60 29.60 2.79
CA SER A 424 17.16 29.42 2.83
C SER A 424 16.51 29.60 1.44
N ILE A 425 16.90 30.61 0.69
CA ILE A 425 16.40 30.88 -0.67
C ILE A 425 16.81 29.73 -1.61
N VAL A 426 18.09 29.36 -1.61
CA VAL A 426 18.62 28.29 -2.46
C VAL A 426 17.89 26.97 -2.19
N THR A 427 17.74 26.58 -0.92
CA THR A 427 17.05 25.34 -0.56
C THR A 427 15.58 25.35 -1.00
N LYS A 428 14.88 26.47 -0.81
CA LYS A 428 13.48 26.61 -1.28
C LYS A 428 13.39 26.53 -2.80
N SER A 429 14.30 27.16 -3.51
CA SER A 429 14.35 27.12 -4.98
C SER A 429 14.62 25.71 -5.49
N VAL A 430 15.60 25.00 -4.91
CA VAL A 430 15.92 23.62 -5.27
C VAL A 430 14.71 22.70 -5.04
N ILE A 431 14.08 22.77 -3.86
CA ILE A 431 12.89 21.97 -3.55
C ILE A 431 11.76 22.29 -4.54
N SER A 432 11.56 23.56 -4.90
CA SER A 432 10.50 23.95 -5.84
C SER A 432 10.79 23.45 -7.26
N VAL A 433 12.04 23.51 -7.72
CA VAL A 433 12.45 23.00 -9.04
C VAL A 433 12.26 21.48 -9.11
N ILE A 434 12.70 20.75 -8.08
CA ILE A 434 12.48 19.29 -8.00
C ILE A 434 10.97 18.97 -8.01
N SER A 435 10.17 19.69 -7.21
CA SER A 435 8.72 19.49 -7.18
C SER A 435 8.04 19.79 -8.51
N LEU A 436 8.47 20.82 -9.25
CA LEU A 436 7.97 21.14 -10.60
C LEU A 436 8.35 20.07 -11.61
N TYR A 437 9.57 19.55 -11.55
CA TYR A 437 10.01 18.47 -12.42
C TYR A 437 9.20 17.17 -12.18
N LEU A 438 9.02 16.78 -10.90
CA LEU A 438 8.22 15.61 -10.55
C LEU A 438 6.74 15.80 -10.91
N LEU A 439 6.21 17.02 -10.80
CA LEU A 439 4.87 17.37 -11.23
C LEU A 439 4.70 17.22 -12.75
N TYR A 440 5.68 17.68 -13.52
CA TYR A 440 5.69 17.51 -14.97
C TYR A 440 5.66 16.02 -15.37
N LEU A 441 6.50 15.18 -14.76
CA LEU A 441 6.50 13.74 -15.00
C LEU A 441 5.15 13.10 -14.66
N LEU A 442 4.59 13.42 -13.49
CA LEU A 442 3.31 12.84 -13.04
C LEU A 442 2.13 13.23 -13.93
N ILE A 443 2.08 14.47 -14.42
CA ILE A 443 1.04 14.91 -15.35
C ILE A 443 1.15 14.13 -16.65
N GLY A 444 2.37 13.95 -17.17
CA GLY A 444 2.63 13.14 -18.36
C GLY A 444 2.19 11.69 -18.18
N MET A 445 2.58 11.06 -17.04
CA MET A 445 2.18 9.69 -16.72
C MET A 445 0.65 9.56 -16.56
N ALA A 446 -0.01 10.48 -15.87
CA ALA A 446 -1.46 10.47 -15.66
C ALA A 446 -2.23 10.63 -16.98
N GLN A 447 -1.76 11.52 -17.88
CA GLN A 447 -2.35 11.68 -19.22
C GLN A 447 -2.17 10.42 -20.06
N ALA A 448 -0.97 9.83 -20.03
CA ALA A 448 -0.67 8.60 -20.76
C ALA A 448 -1.50 7.42 -20.25
N ASP A 449 -1.68 7.27 -18.93
CA ASP A 449 -2.51 6.22 -18.34
C ASP A 449 -3.99 6.35 -18.74
N ARG A 450 -4.52 7.57 -18.79
CA ARG A 450 -5.87 7.84 -19.33
C ARG A 450 -5.98 7.47 -20.82
N GLN A 451 -4.96 7.76 -21.64
CA GLN A 451 -4.95 7.35 -23.04
C GLN A 451 -4.84 5.83 -23.19
N ASN A 452 -4.06 5.16 -22.32
CA ASN A 452 -4.00 3.70 -22.28
C ASN A 452 -5.37 3.10 -21.96
N LYS A 453 -6.13 3.69 -21.02
CA LYS A 453 -7.53 3.32 -20.76
C LYS A 453 -8.42 3.49 -21.98
N LYS A 454 -8.28 4.60 -22.69
CA LYS A 454 -9.03 4.85 -23.93
C LYS A 454 -8.70 3.80 -25.01
N ALA A 455 -7.43 3.41 -25.11
CA ALA A 455 -7.02 2.33 -26.01
C ALA A 455 -7.64 0.99 -25.61
N GLN A 456 -7.74 0.71 -24.30
CA GLN A 456 -8.44 -0.48 -23.78
C GLN A 456 -9.91 -0.49 -24.25
N LEU A 457 -10.63 0.62 -24.16
CA LEU A 457 -12.03 0.71 -24.60
C LEU A 457 -12.16 0.45 -26.11
N PHE A 458 -11.25 0.98 -26.95
CA PHE A 458 -11.23 0.65 -28.38
C PHE A 458 -10.89 -0.83 -28.63
N LYS A 459 -10.03 -1.44 -27.83
CA LYS A 459 -9.75 -2.87 -27.87
C LYS A 459 -11.00 -3.69 -27.56
N GLU A 460 -11.74 -3.33 -26.52
CA GLU A 460 -12.98 -4.00 -26.09
C GLU A 460 -14.09 -3.88 -27.15
N SER A 461 -14.14 -2.77 -27.90
CA SER A 461 -15.04 -2.60 -29.05
C SER A 461 -14.54 -3.26 -30.34
N GLY A 462 -13.41 -3.96 -30.33
CA GLY A 462 -12.83 -4.62 -31.50
C GLY A 462 -12.05 -3.71 -32.45
N ASN A 463 -11.93 -2.40 -32.17
CA ASN A 463 -11.18 -1.47 -33.01
C ASN A 463 -9.68 -1.48 -32.64
N TYR A 464 -9.02 -2.61 -32.96
CA TYR A 464 -7.60 -2.82 -32.67
C TYR A 464 -6.64 -1.84 -33.33
N PRO A 465 -6.83 -1.43 -34.63
CA PRO A 465 -5.92 -0.47 -35.25
C PRO A 465 -5.90 0.88 -34.56
N LYS A 466 -7.06 1.41 -34.18
CA LYS A 466 -7.16 2.68 -33.45
C LYS A 466 -6.58 2.59 -32.06
N ALA A 467 -6.83 1.47 -31.34
CA ALA A 467 -6.23 1.22 -30.05
C ALA A 467 -4.69 1.18 -30.15
N LEU A 468 -4.15 0.49 -31.14
CA LEU A 468 -2.71 0.37 -31.38
C LEU A 468 -2.07 1.72 -31.70
N GLN A 469 -2.72 2.56 -32.53
CA GLN A 469 -2.25 3.91 -32.81
C GLN A 469 -2.09 4.76 -31.55
N ILE A 470 -3.06 4.68 -30.62
CA ILE A 470 -2.99 5.42 -29.35
C ILE A 470 -1.81 4.91 -28.50
N VAL A 471 -1.71 3.59 -28.31
CA VAL A 471 -0.73 3.00 -27.38
C VAL A 471 0.71 3.25 -27.84
N ARG A 472 1.01 3.27 -29.12
CA ARG A 472 2.36 3.53 -29.66
C ARG A 472 2.97 4.84 -29.18
N GLY A 473 2.18 5.88 -28.94
CA GLY A 473 2.66 7.19 -28.48
C GLY A 473 2.90 7.31 -26.98
N LEU A 474 2.68 6.24 -26.18
CA LEU A 474 2.69 6.33 -24.72
C LEU A 474 3.96 5.78 -24.07
N GLU A 475 4.88 5.20 -24.86
CA GLU A 475 6.08 4.51 -24.34
C GLU A 475 6.94 5.42 -23.47
N SER A 476 7.17 6.67 -23.86
CA SER A 476 8.03 7.59 -23.11
C SER A 476 7.54 7.87 -21.68
N SER A 477 6.23 7.77 -21.45
CA SER A 477 5.61 8.07 -20.14
C SER A 477 5.27 6.81 -19.34
N LEU A 478 5.16 5.64 -19.99
CA LEU A 478 4.71 4.38 -19.36
C LEU A 478 5.71 3.23 -19.56
N ASN A 479 6.97 3.53 -19.85
CA ASN A 479 8.01 2.53 -20.12
C ASN A 479 8.25 1.55 -18.96
N GLU A 480 7.99 1.94 -17.71
CA GLU A 480 8.10 1.09 -16.51
C GLU A 480 6.74 0.51 -16.07
N ASN A 481 5.70 0.63 -16.88
CA ASN A 481 4.37 0.15 -16.53
C ASN A 481 4.05 -1.19 -17.19
N SER A 482 3.93 -2.25 -16.39
CA SER A 482 3.61 -3.60 -16.88
C SER A 482 2.24 -3.67 -17.57
N ASP A 483 1.22 -2.98 -17.05
CA ASP A 483 -0.13 -2.97 -17.63
C ASP A 483 -0.14 -2.35 -19.02
N TYR A 484 0.68 -1.29 -19.23
CA TYR A 484 0.88 -0.68 -20.54
C TYR A 484 1.49 -1.68 -21.54
N TRP A 485 2.61 -2.32 -21.16
CA TRP A 485 3.28 -3.27 -22.04
C TRP A 485 2.42 -4.48 -22.34
N GLN A 486 1.67 -4.99 -21.34
CA GLN A 486 0.71 -6.06 -21.53
C GLN A 486 -0.40 -5.66 -22.52
N ASN A 487 -1.00 -4.45 -22.36
CA ASN A 487 -2.03 -3.97 -23.26
C ASN A 487 -1.51 -3.80 -24.70
N TYR A 488 -0.30 -3.25 -24.84
CA TYR A 488 0.37 -3.08 -26.13
C TYR A 488 0.70 -4.43 -26.77
N GLY A 489 1.18 -5.40 -25.98
CA GLY A 489 1.42 -6.77 -26.44
C GLY A 489 0.15 -7.47 -26.93
N ILE A 490 -0.96 -7.32 -26.21
CA ILE A 490 -2.27 -7.86 -26.63
C ILE A 490 -2.74 -7.23 -27.93
N LEU A 491 -2.58 -5.92 -28.11
CA LEU A 491 -2.98 -5.21 -29.32
C LEU A 491 -2.14 -5.66 -30.53
N ASN A 492 -0.82 -5.76 -30.39
CA ASN A 492 0.06 -6.29 -31.43
C ASN A 492 -0.30 -7.76 -31.77
N PHE A 493 -0.63 -8.58 -30.76
CA PHE A 493 -1.08 -9.95 -31.00
C PHE A 493 -2.39 -10.01 -31.81
N LYS A 494 -3.35 -9.14 -31.49
CA LYS A 494 -4.66 -9.07 -32.18
C LYS A 494 -4.57 -8.53 -33.60
N THR A 495 -3.53 -7.74 -33.89
CA THR A 495 -3.24 -7.20 -35.24
C THR A 495 -2.16 -8.03 -35.97
N GLU A 496 -1.85 -9.22 -35.48
CA GLU A 496 -0.91 -10.19 -36.06
C GLU A 496 0.56 -9.73 -36.14
N HIS A 497 0.93 -8.67 -35.43
CA HIS A 497 2.32 -8.24 -35.25
C HIS A 497 2.99 -9.04 -34.13
N PHE A 498 3.22 -10.34 -34.38
CA PHE A 498 3.64 -11.27 -33.31
C PHE A 498 5.04 -10.99 -32.76
N ARG A 499 5.97 -10.48 -33.60
CA ARG A 499 7.34 -10.13 -33.13
C ARG A 499 7.30 -8.96 -32.14
N GLU A 500 6.57 -7.92 -32.47
CA GLU A 500 6.35 -6.74 -31.61
C GLU A 500 5.60 -7.13 -30.34
N ALA A 501 4.62 -8.02 -30.44
CA ALA A 501 3.89 -8.54 -29.29
C ALA A 501 4.85 -9.28 -28.32
N SER A 502 5.77 -10.11 -28.83
CA SER A 502 6.78 -10.79 -28.02
C SER A 502 7.65 -9.78 -27.27
N VAL A 503 8.17 -8.75 -27.95
CA VAL A 503 8.96 -7.68 -27.30
C VAL A 503 8.18 -6.98 -26.19
N CYS A 504 6.90 -6.69 -26.43
CA CYS A 504 6.06 -6.06 -25.39
C CYS A 504 5.89 -6.94 -24.15
N PHE A 505 5.64 -8.24 -24.31
CA PHE A 505 5.52 -9.14 -23.16
C PHE A 505 6.85 -9.34 -22.42
N GLU A 506 7.98 -9.38 -23.12
CA GLU A 506 9.31 -9.40 -22.47
C GLU A 506 9.57 -8.12 -21.65
N LYS A 507 9.16 -6.94 -22.16
CA LYS A 507 9.21 -5.70 -21.38
C LYS A 507 8.24 -5.73 -20.18
N ALA A 508 7.04 -6.30 -20.32
CA ALA A 508 6.09 -6.46 -19.21
C ALA A 508 6.65 -7.33 -18.07
N LYS A 509 7.37 -8.43 -18.39
CA LYS A 509 8.02 -9.32 -17.42
C LYS A 509 9.08 -8.64 -16.56
N LYS A 510 9.65 -7.51 -17.01
CA LYS A 510 10.60 -6.75 -16.19
C LYS A 510 9.95 -6.16 -14.94
N PHE A 511 8.63 -5.92 -14.97
CA PHE A 511 7.90 -5.21 -13.92
C PHE A 511 6.82 -6.03 -13.23
N SER A 512 6.39 -7.16 -13.79
CA SER A 512 5.35 -8.01 -13.19
C SER A 512 5.52 -9.48 -13.55
N SER A 513 5.17 -10.34 -12.61
CA SER A 513 5.08 -11.79 -12.77
C SER A 513 3.64 -12.30 -12.85
N LEU A 514 2.66 -11.41 -13.01
CA LEU A 514 1.26 -11.79 -13.06
C LEU A 514 0.94 -12.64 -14.31
N PRO A 515 -0.01 -13.59 -14.18
CA PRO A 515 -0.32 -14.56 -15.23
C PRO A 515 -0.64 -14.01 -16.61
N PRO A 516 -1.34 -12.87 -16.74
CA PRO A 516 -1.65 -12.33 -18.07
C PRO A 516 -0.41 -12.07 -18.93
N VAL A 517 0.73 -11.73 -18.29
CA VAL A 517 1.99 -11.48 -18.97
C VAL A 517 2.56 -12.77 -19.58
N TYR A 518 2.70 -13.84 -18.77
CA TYR A 518 3.23 -15.13 -19.22
C TYR A 518 2.26 -15.85 -20.16
N LEU A 519 0.95 -15.72 -19.92
CA LEU A 519 -0.08 -16.25 -20.82
C LEU A 519 -0.03 -15.58 -22.19
N GLY A 520 0.18 -14.26 -22.21
CA GLY A 520 0.33 -13.50 -23.45
C GLY A 520 1.57 -13.91 -24.23
N ALA A 521 2.73 -13.96 -23.57
CA ALA A 521 4.00 -14.39 -24.14
C ALA A 521 3.90 -15.81 -24.72
N GLY A 522 3.37 -16.77 -23.94
CA GLY A 522 3.18 -18.14 -24.39
C GLY A 522 2.30 -18.26 -25.63
N LYS A 523 1.19 -17.52 -25.69
CA LYS A 523 0.31 -17.48 -26.88
C LYS A 523 1.00 -16.88 -28.11
N VAL A 524 1.83 -15.86 -27.93
CA VAL A 524 2.60 -15.25 -29.03
C VAL A 524 3.60 -16.28 -29.58
N HIS A 525 4.41 -16.92 -28.74
CA HIS A 525 5.38 -17.94 -29.15
C HIS A 525 4.69 -19.14 -29.84
N GLU A 526 3.53 -19.54 -29.32
CA GLU A 526 2.73 -20.62 -29.94
C GLU A 526 2.26 -20.24 -31.36
N LYS A 527 1.80 -19.02 -31.59
CA LYS A 527 1.42 -18.51 -32.91
C LYS A 527 2.60 -18.42 -33.87
N MET A 528 3.79 -18.06 -33.35
CA MET A 528 5.05 -18.05 -34.11
C MET A 528 5.63 -19.45 -34.32
N LYS A 529 4.96 -20.51 -33.85
CA LYS A 529 5.45 -21.91 -33.87
C LYS A 529 6.77 -22.12 -33.10
N GLN A 530 7.09 -21.23 -32.18
CA GLN A 530 8.24 -21.30 -31.28
C GLN A 530 7.83 -22.11 -30.03
N TYR A 531 7.56 -23.40 -30.24
CA TYR A 531 7.01 -24.28 -29.20
C TYR A 531 7.92 -24.42 -27.95
N PRO A 532 9.28 -24.51 -28.07
CA PRO A 532 10.14 -24.56 -26.90
C PRO A 532 9.98 -23.32 -25.97
N GLN A 533 9.89 -22.12 -26.56
CA GLN A 533 9.67 -20.88 -25.81
C GLN A 533 8.25 -20.87 -25.18
N ALA A 534 7.23 -21.26 -25.93
CA ALA A 534 5.88 -21.37 -25.40
C ALA A 534 5.77 -22.35 -24.22
N ILE A 535 6.51 -23.48 -24.28
CA ILE A 535 6.60 -24.45 -23.19
C ILE A 535 7.18 -23.80 -21.94
N LEU A 536 8.28 -23.05 -22.07
CA LEU A 536 8.91 -22.36 -20.93
C LEU A 536 7.96 -21.37 -20.26
N GLU A 537 7.21 -20.58 -21.06
CA GLU A 537 6.23 -19.64 -20.52
C GLU A 537 5.09 -20.36 -19.77
N TYR A 538 4.55 -21.43 -20.34
CA TYR A 538 3.47 -22.19 -19.70
C TYR A 538 3.94 -23.04 -18.53
N GLN A 539 5.20 -23.51 -18.51
CA GLN A 539 5.80 -24.12 -17.32
C GLN A 539 5.88 -23.11 -16.18
N THR A 540 6.37 -21.89 -16.45
CA THR A 540 6.40 -20.80 -15.46
C THR A 540 4.99 -20.47 -14.97
N LEU A 541 4.03 -20.34 -15.87
CA LEU A 541 2.63 -20.09 -15.53
C LEU A 541 2.02 -21.19 -14.65
N THR A 542 2.33 -22.48 -14.91
CA THR A 542 1.88 -23.59 -14.07
C THR A 542 2.55 -23.63 -12.71
N ALA A 543 3.79 -23.12 -12.59
CA ALA A 543 4.48 -22.99 -11.31
C ALA A 543 3.93 -21.81 -10.49
N LEU A 544 3.65 -20.67 -11.15
CA LEU A 544 2.98 -19.52 -10.51
C LEU A 544 1.58 -19.86 -9.97
N TYR A 545 0.85 -20.75 -10.68
CA TYR A 545 -0.52 -21.16 -10.33
C TYR A 545 -0.69 -22.68 -10.32
N PRO A 546 -0.11 -23.37 -9.34
CA PRO A 546 -0.08 -24.83 -9.33
C PRO A 546 -1.46 -25.51 -9.27
N SER A 547 -2.46 -24.81 -8.76
CA SER A 547 -3.85 -25.35 -8.64
C SER A 547 -4.74 -25.07 -9.85
N LYS A 548 -4.27 -24.32 -10.88
CA LYS A 548 -5.08 -23.96 -12.05
C LYS A 548 -4.96 -25.00 -13.16
N PHE A 549 -6.06 -25.71 -13.42
CA PHE A 549 -6.15 -26.73 -14.48
C PHE A 549 -5.92 -26.15 -15.88
N GLN A 550 -6.52 -24.99 -16.15
CA GLN A 550 -6.43 -24.31 -17.45
C GLN A 550 -4.98 -24.12 -17.93
N TYR A 551 -4.07 -23.69 -17.04
CA TYR A 551 -2.67 -23.46 -17.43
C TYR A 551 -1.93 -24.75 -17.74
N ARG A 552 -2.22 -25.83 -17.00
CA ARG A 552 -1.68 -27.16 -17.31
C ARG A 552 -2.21 -27.73 -18.64
N MET A 553 -3.47 -27.43 -18.98
CA MET A 553 -4.05 -27.79 -20.27
C MET A 553 -3.36 -27.05 -21.44
N LEU A 554 -3.02 -25.76 -21.25
CA LEU A 554 -2.24 -25.03 -22.25
C LEU A 554 -0.85 -25.67 -22.45
N LEU A 555 -0.16 -26.00 -21.38
CA LEU A 555 1.13 -26.69 -21.42
C LEU A 555 1.03 -28.06 -22.12
N LEU A 556 0.02 -28.87 -21.78
CA LEU A 556 -0.25 -30.14 -22.42
C LEU A 556 -0.45 -29.98 -23.95
N ASN A 557 -1.26 -29.01 -24.36
CA ASN A 557 -1.56 -28.78 -25.77
C ASN A 557 -0.30 -28.35 -26.57
N VAL A 558 0.62 -27.60 -25.96
CA VAL A 558 1.87 -27.18 -26.62
C VAL A 558 2.86 -28.35 -26.69
N TYR A 559 2.96 -29.23 -25.68
CA TYR A 559 3.74 -30.46 -25.80
C TYR A 559 3.27 -31.34 -26.97
N LEU A 560 1.95 -31.48 -27.15
CA LEU A 560 1.39 -32.22 -28.28
C LEU A 560 1.76 -31.57 -29.63
N LYS A 561 1.70 -30.21 -29.74
CA LYS A 561 2.10 -29.49 -30.94
C LYS A 561 3.60 -29.63 -31.23
N ASN A 562 4.41 -29.67 -30.18
CA ASN A 562 5.86 -29.90 -30.26
C ASN A 562 6.23 -31.36 -30.49
N LYS A 563 5.25 -32.27 -30.59
CA LYS A 563 5.44 -33.74 -30.70
C LYS A 563 6.21 -34.36 -29.52
N ASP A 564 6.19 -33.71 -28.37
CA ASP A 564 6.80 -34.21 -27.13
C ASP A 564 5.79 -35.07 -26.35
N THR A 565 5.62 -36.29 -26.83
CA THR A 565 4.64 -37.25 -26.31
C THR A 565 4.90 -37.62 -24.86
N ALA A 566 6.18 -37.76 -24.47
CA ALA A 566 6.55 -38.13 -23.11
C ALA A 566 6.10 -37.07 -22.09
N ASN A 567 6.42 -35.79 -22.32
CA ASN A 567 6.01 -34.71 -21.44
C ASN A 567 4.51 -34.43 -21.51
N ALA A 568 3.85 -34.69 -22.66
CA ALA A 568 2.40 -34.62 -22.77
C ALA A 568 1.71 -35.66 -21.87
N ILE A 569 2.15 -36.93 -21.89
CA ILE A 569 1.62 -38.00 -21.01
C ILE A 569 1.85 -37.64 -19.53
N LEU A 570 3.07 -37.22 -19.18
CA LEU A 570 3.41 -36.82 -17.81
C LEU A 570 2.51 -35.68 -17.30
N THR A 571 2.29 -34.66 -18.15
CA THR A 571 1.44 -33.50 -17.82
C THR A 571 -0.04 -33.93 -17.68
N ALA A 572 -0.54 -34.81 -18.56
CA ALA A 572 -1.90 -35.34 -18.47
C ALA A 572 -2.10 -36.15 -17.18
N LYS A 573 -1.15 -37.01 -16.79
CA LYS A 573 -1.19 -37.73 -15.51
C LYS A 573 -1.22 -36.78 -14.30
N LYS A 574 -0.41 -35.70 -14.33
CA LYS A 574 -0.44 -34.65 -13.29
C LYS A 574 -1.81 -33.95 -13.22
N ILE A 575 -2.48 -33.69 -14.36
CA ILE A 575 -3.83 -33.10 -14.38
C ILE A 575 -4.87 -34.05 -13.76
N ILE A 576 -4.80 -35.34 -14.08
CA ILE A 576 -5.72 -36.36 -13.53
C ILE A 576 -5.59 -36.45 -12.00
N ALA A 577 -4.37 -36.45 -11.49
CA ALA A 577 -4.05 -36.54 -10.07
C ALA A 577 -4.37 -35.28 -9.28
N LEU A 578 -4.41 -34.11 -9.94
CA LEU A 578 -4.61 -32.82 -9.26
C LEU A 578 -6.00 -32.75 -8.59
N LYS A 579 -6.02 -32.40 -7.28
CA LYS A 579 -7.27 -32.15 -6.56
C LYS A 579 -7.77 -30.72 -6.83
N PRO A 580 -9.01 -30.53 -7.29
CA PRO A 580 -9.56 -29.20 -7.51
C PRO A 580 -9.87 -28.52 -6.17
N LYS A 581 -9.64 -27.21 -6.07
CA LYS A 581 -10.13 -26.39 -4.93
C LYS A 581 -11.66 -26.28 -4.92
N ILE A 582 -12.26 -26.24 -6.10
CA ILE A 582 -13.70 -26.20 -6.31
C ILE A 582 -14.00 -27.24 -7.39
N ALA A 583 -14.91 -28.16 -7.09
CA ALA A 583 -15.38 -29.12 -8.08
C ALA A 583 -16.25 -28.40 -9.13
N SER A 584 -15.96 -28.61 -10.42
CA SER A 584 -16.75 -28.08 -11.53
C SER A 584 -16.80 -29.09 -12.69
N GLU A 585 -17.81 -28.97 -13.52
CA GLU A 585 -17.96 -29.81 -14.72
C GLU A 585 -16.75 -29.62 -15.66
N GLU A 586 -16.27 -28.39 -15.84
CA GLU A 586 -15.10 -28.08 -16.65
C GLU A 586 -13.84 -28.84 -16.20
N VAL A 587 -13.59 -28.91 -14.88
CA VAL A 587 -12.48 -29.70 -14.34
C VAL A 587 -12.65 -31.19 -14.63
N GLN A 588 -13.86 -31.70 -14.53
CA GLN A 588 -14.12 -33.12 -14.82
C GLN A 588 -13.90 -33.42 -16.31
N GLU A 589 -14.31 -32.50 -17.18
CA GLU A 589 -14.05 -32.59 -18.63
C GLU A 589 -12.54 -32.59 -18.93
N TYR A 590 -11.75 -31.69 -18.32
CA TYR A 590 -10.29 -31.71 -18.46
C TYR A 590 -9.69 -33.07 -18.05
N LYS A 591 -10.11 -33.64 -16.93
CA LYS A 591 -9.63 -34.95 -16.47
C LYS A 591 -10.02 -36.08 -17.42
N ASN A 592 -11.24 -36.08 -17.93
CA ASN A 592 -11.72 -37.10 -18.88
C ASN A 592 -10.94 -37.02 -20.19
N ARG A 593 -10.74 -35.82 -20.73
CA ARG A 593 -9.89 -35.60 -21.92
C ARG A 593 -8.45 -36.08 -21.71
N CYS A 594 -7.88 -35.87 -20.55
CA CYS A 594 -6.54 -36.32 -20.20
C CYS A 594 -6.49 -37.87 -20.11
N ARG A 595 -7.48 -38.53 -19.52
CA ARG A 595 -7.54 -40.02 -19.45
C ARG A 595 -7.58 -40.64 -20.84
N PHE A 596 -8.45 -40.12 -21.72
CA PHE A 596 -8.54 -40.59 -23.10
C PHE A 596 -7.21 -40.37 -23.85
N LEU A 597 -6.57 -39.22 -23.66
CA LEU A 597 -5.32 -38.91 -24.31
C LEU A 597 -4.17 -39.83 -23.86
N VAL A 598 -4.08 -40.13 -22.56
CA VAL A 598 -3.06 -41.03 -22.01
C VAL A 598 -3.24 -42.43 -22.60
N GLN A 599 -4.48 -42.96 -22.60
CA GLN A 599 -4.78 -44.27 -23.23
C GLN A 599 -4.34 -44.31 -24.70
N LYS A 600 -4.70 -43.28 -25.47
CA LYS A 600 -4.35 -43.21 -26.89
C LYS A 600 -2.84 -43.13 -27.14
N LEU A 601 -2.09 -42.38 -26.33
CA LEU A 601 -0.65 -42.19 -26.55
C LEU A 601 0.24 -43.31 -25.97
N GLU A 602 -0.27 -44.10 -25.01
CA GLU A 602 0.42 -45.28 -24.47
C GLU A 602 0.20 -46.54 -25.34
N THR A 603 -0.82 -46.53 -26.24
CA THR A 603 -1.08 -47.59 -27.18
C THR A 603 -0.43 -47.41 -28.55
N GLN A 604 0.16 -46.25 -28.81
CA GLN A 604 0.99 -45.94 -29.97
C GLN A 604 2.48 -46.09 -29.65
#